data_af9ac2dc50a58a35116f6c66bfeea213
#
_entry.id   af9ac2dc50a58a35116f6c66bfeea213
#
_cell.length_a   1.000
_cell.length_b   1.000
_cell.length_c   1.000
_cell.angle_alpha   90.00
_cell.angle_beta   90.00
_cell.angle_gamma   90.00
#
_symmetry.space_group_name_H-M   'P 1'
#
loop_
_entity.id
_entity.type
_entity.pdbx_description
1 polymer ?
#
loop_
_entity_poly.entity_id
_entity_poly.type
_entity_poly.pdbx_seq_one_letter_code
_entity_poly.pdbx_strand_id
1 'polypeptide(L)'
;MVIAFLRTIILYLFIIAGIRLMGKRQVGELEPSELVLALLIADLAAVPMQDFGIPLLTGIVPIFTLLCLTMALSVLTMRSVRFRALMCGKPSIIVENGKLHQKEMQKNRFTVDELMEELRMQGITDLTTVKYAILETNGQISVLTRAEERPVTARQMEMHPKDGGLPVVIINDGRVLTHNLRSRGLDDTWLDRQLRAHHVRRSSDVFLLTVDEQNQVYLAEKEGKR
;
A
#
# COMPACT_ATOMS: atom_id res chain seq x y z
N MET A 1 34.71 15.27 -7.74
CA MET A 1 33.71 15.56 -6.70
C MET A 1 32.42 16.15 -7.31
N VAL A 2 32.44 17.34 -7.97
CA VAL A 2 31.25 17.96 -8.57
C VAL A 2 30.57 17.07 -9.62
N ILE A 3 31.33 16.39 -10.46
CA ILE A 3 30.81 15.47 -11.48
C ILE A 3 30.08 14.29 -10.85
N ALA A 4 30.63 13.69 -9.78
CA ALA A 4 29.95 12.60 -9.05
C ALA A 4 28.61 13.09 -8.49
N PHE A 5 28.61 14.25 -7.86
CA PHE A 5 27.41 14.85 -7.28
C PHE A 5 26.31 15.06 -8.33
N LEU A 6 26.64 15.63 -9.49
CA LEU A 6 25.69 15.84 -10.57
C LEU A 6 25.16 14.52 -11.15
N ARG A 7 26.04 13.53 -11.39
CA ARG A 7 25.65 12.19 -11.89
C ARG A 7 24.69 11.50 -10.92
N THR A 8 24.98 11.56 -9.61
CA THR A 8 24.12 10.98 -8.59
C THR A 8 22.72 11.61 -8.61
N ILE A 9 22.64 12.93 -8.68
CA ILE A 9 21.34 13.64 -8.74
C ILE A 9 20.56 13.23 -9.99
N ILE A 10 21.22 13.21 -11.16
CA ILE A 10 20.55 12.88 -12.44
C ILE A 10 20.00 11.45 -12.38
N LEU A 11 20.82 10.47 -11.99
CA LEU A 11 20.41 9.07 -11.90
C LEU A 11 19.31 8.88 -10.86
N TYR A 12 19.43 9.50 -9.69
CA TYR A 12 18.42 9.43 -8.64
C TYR A 12 17.05 9.95 -9.11
N LEU A 13 17.02 11.14 -9.72
CA LEU A 13 15.79 11.72 -10.26
C LEU A 13 15.21 10.87 -11.39
N PHE A 14 16.06 10.33 -12.26
CA PHE A 14 15.65 9.44 -13.34
C PHE A 14 15.01 8.16 -12.82
N ILE A 15 15.64 7.51 -11.83
CA ILE A 15 15.12 6.28 -11.20
C ILE A 15 13.79 6.55 -10.50
N ILE A 16 13.70 7.62 -9.69
CA ILE A 16 12.44 7.98 -9.00
C ILE A 16 11.32 8.25 -10.01
N ALA A 17 11.61 9.01 -11.07
CA ALA A 17 10.64 9.27 -12.12
C ALA A 17 10.15 7.97 -12.78
N GLY A 18 11.09 7.05 -13.08
CA GLY A 18 10.79 5.74 -13.64
C GLY A 18 9.91 4.87 -12.74
N ILE A 19 10.29 4.74 -11.47
CA ILE A 19 9.50 3.97 -10.47
C ILE A 19 8.11 4.60 -10.30
N ARG A 20 8.00 5.93 -10.30
CA ARG A 20 6.71 6.60 -10.16
C ARG A 20 5.77 6.38 -11.35
N LEU A 21 6.32 6.19 -12.57
CA LEU A 21 5.55 5.82 -13.77
C LEU A 21 5.00 4.39 -13.69
N MET A 22 5.65 3.49 -12.94
CA MET A 22 5.18 2.11 -12.74
C MET A 22 3.94 2.00 -11.85
N GLY A 23 3.56 3.06 -11.13
CA GLY A 23 2.32 3.14 -10.37
C GLY A 23 2.49 2.96 -8.85
N LYS A 24 1.37 3.02 -8.11
CA LYS A 24 1.37 3.02 -6.63
C LYS A 24 1.48 1.62 -6.00
N ARG A 25 1.34 0.57 -6.78
CA ARG A 25 1.28 -0.82 -6.28
C ARG A 25 2.60 -1.29 -5.67
N GLN A 26 3.72 -0.72 -6.11
CA GLN A 26 5.06 -1.18 -5.78
C GLN A 26 5.58 -0.81 -4.40
N VAL A 27 4.84 0.01 -3.62
CA VAL A 27 5.37 0.57 -2.36
C VAL A 27 4.91 -0.23 -1.12
N GLY A 28 3.89 -1.07 -1.24
CA GLY A 28 3.27 -1.73 -0.09
C GLY A 28 3.71 -3.19 0.15
N GLU A 29 3.83 -3.97 -0.92
CA GLU A 29 4.23 -5.39 -0.86
C GLU A 29 5.13 -5.71 -2.05
N LEU A 30 6.42 -5.84 -1.80
CA LEU A 30 7.40 -6.17 -2.84
C LEU A 30 7.19 -7.62 -3.31
N GLU A 31 6.77 -7.78 -4.55
CA GLU A 31 6.84 -9.09 -5.21
C GLU A 31 8.32 -9.49 -5.43
N PRO A 32 8.67 -10.77 -5.42
CA PRO A 32 10.06 -11.22 -5.67
C PRO A 32 10.68 -10.67 -6.95
N SER A 33 9.87 -10.48 -7.99
CA SER A 33 10.28 -9.86 -9.26
C SER A 33 10.67 -8.39 -9.11
N GLU A 34 10.01 -7.67 -8.24
CA GLU A 34 10.28 -6.24 -7.96
C GLU A 34 11.57 -6.08 -7.14
N LEU A 35 11.83 -7.01 -6.21
CA LEU A 35 13.10 -7.04 -5.48
C LEU A 35 14.27 -7.26 -6.44
N VAL A 36 14.16 -8.21 -7.37
CA VAL A 36 15.20 -8.45 -8.39
C VAL A 36 15.40 -7.21 -9.27
N LEU A 37 14.32 -6.55 -9.68
CA LEU A 37 14.39 -5.31 -10.44
C LEU A 37 15.13 -4.21 -9.67
N ALA A 38 14.82 -4.02 -8.39
CA ALA A 38 15.46 -3.01 -7.54
C ALA A 38 16.97 -3.27 -7.39
N LEU A 39 17.36 -4.53 -7.20
CA LEU A 39 18.77 -4.91 -7.11
C LEU A 39 19.52 -4.68 -8.44
N LEU A 40 18.91 -5.04 -9.57
CA LEU A 40 19.49 -4.79 -10.90
C LEU A 40 19.64 -3.30 -11.19
N ILE A 41 18.65 -2.49 -10.85
CA ILE A 41 18.72 -1.02 -11.01
C ILE A 41 19.84 -0.45 -10.13
N ALA A 42 19.97 -0.92 -8.90
CA ALA A 42 21.00 -0.43 -7.98
C ALA A 42 22.42 -0.74 -8.50
N ASP A 43 22.65 -1.95 -9.01
CA ASP A 43 23.94 -2.35 -9.59
C ASP A 43 24.26 -1.56 -10.87
N LEU A 44 23.30 -1.43 -11.79
CA LEU A 44 23.47 -0.67 -13.02
C LEU A 44 23.70 0.83 -12.79
N ALA A 45 23.16 1.39 -11.72
CA ALA A 45 23.38 2.78 -11.35
C ALA A 45 24.74 3.00 -10.68
N ALA A 46 25.24 2.03 -9.93
CA ALA A 46 26.49 2.14 -9.16
C ALA A 46 27.70 2.37 -10.06
N VAL A 47 27.80 1.66 -11.18
CA VAL A 47 28.95 1.73 -12.09
C VAL A 47 29.20 3.16 -12.62
N PRO A 48 28.24 3.84 -13.30
CA PRO A 48 28.47 5.19 -13.81
C PRO A 48 28.56 6.27 -12.72
N MET A 49 28.14 5.96 -11.48
CA MET A 49 28.34 6.86 -10.33
C MET A 49 29.78 6.82 -9.81
N GLN A 50 30.42 5.64 -9.82
CA GLN A 50 31.75 5.41 -9.25
C GLN A 50 32.86 5.70 -10.26
N ASP A 51 32.68 5.29 -11.51
CA ASP A 51 33.69 5.48 -12.57
C ASP A 51 33.33 6.63 -13.50
N PHE A 52 34.13 7.68 -13.49
CA PHE A 52 33.94 8.87 -14.34
C PHE A 52 34.33 8.65 -15.79
N GLY A 53 35.12 7.62 -16.10
CA GLY A 53 35.46 7.23 -17.46
C GLY A 53 34.30 6.62 -18.23
N ILE A 54 33.30 6.12 -17.50
CA ILE A 54 32.11 5.51 -18.07
C ILE A 54 31.04 6.57 -18.34
N PRO A 55 30.50 6.65 -19.57
CA PRO A 55 29.40 7.58 -19.87
C PRO A 55 28.15 7.28 -19.04
N LEU A 56 27.43 8.33 -18.61
CA LEU A 56 26.19 8.19 -17.82
C LEU A 56 25.10 7.37 -18.54
N LEU A 57 25.07 7.43 -19.86
CA LEU A 57 24.13 6.70 -20.71
C LEU A 57 24.25 5.18 -20.58
N THR A 58 25.43 4.65 -20.24
CA THR A 58 25.61 3.21 -20.05
C THR A 58 24.84 2.65 -18.85
N GLY A 59 24.50 3.50 -17.88
CA GLY A 59 23.58 3.16 -16.80
C GLY A 59 22.12 3.47 -17.13
N ILE A 60 21.87 4.64 -17.73
CA ILE A 60 20.48 5.10 -18.03
C ILE A 60 19.77 4.16 -19.00
N VAL A 61 20.44 3.73 -20.10
CA VAL A 61 19.82 2.89 -21.13
C VAL A 61 19.35 1.53 -20.58
N PRO A 62 20.20 0.75 -19.87
CA PRO A 62 19.72 -0.51 -19.28
C PRO A 62 18.62 -0.32 -18.24
N ILE A 63 18.73 0.69 -17.38
CA ILE A 63 17.69 0.99 -16.38
C ILE A 63 16.36 1.30 -17.08
N PHE A 64 16.37 2.15 -18.10
CA PHE A 64 15.19 2.47 -18.90
C PHE A 64 14.60 1.22 -19.55
N THR A 65 15.44 0.35 -20.09
CA THR A 65 15.02 -0.92 -20.70
C THR A 65 14.33 -1.82 -19.67
N LEU A 66 14.89 -1.95 -18.46
CA LEU A 66 14.27 -2.72 -17.37
C LEU A 66 12.92 -2.14 -16.96
N LEU A 67 12.82 -0.83 -16.83
CA LEU A 67 11.55 -0.16 -16.50
C LEU A 67 10.49 -0.40 -17.57
N CYS A 68 10.85 -0.24 -18.86
CA CYS A 68 9.95 -0.53 -19.98
C CYS A 68 9.50 -2.00 -20.00
N LEU A 69 10.44 -2.92 -19.78
CA LEU A 69 10.17 -4.36 -19.73
C LEU A 69 9.20 -4.69 -18.60
N THR A 70 9.44 -4.16 -17.41
CA THR A 70 8.56 -4.38 -16.24
C THR A 70 7.17 -3.81 -16.48
N MET A 71 7.05 -2.62 -17.07
CA MET A 71 5.74 -2.07 -17.47
C MET A 71 5.04 -2.96 -18.50
N ALA A 72 5.75 -3.45 -19.51
CA ALA A 72 5.19 -4.36 -20.51
C ALA A 72 4.71 -5.67 -19.89
N LEU A 73 5.51 -6.27 -18.98
CA LEU A 73 5.13 -7.47 -18.23
C LEU A 73 3.92 -7.21 -17.34
N SER A 74 3.84 -6.07 -16.67
CA SER A 74 2.68 -5.67 -15.85
C SER A 74 1.41 -5.57 -16.67
N VAL A 75 1.46 -4.95 -17.84
CA VAL A 75 0.31 -4.90 -18.77
C VAL A 75 -0.09 -6.31 -19.23
N LEU A 76 0.88 -7.17 -19.51
CA LEU A 76 0.63 -8.54 -19.96
C LEU A 76 0.00 -9.39 -18.86
N THR A 77 0.44 -9.25 -17.60
CA THR A 77 -0.16 -9.93 -16.42
C THR A 77 -1.60 -9.47 -16.17
N MET A 78 -1.93 -8.19 -16.44
CA MET A 78 -3.30 -7.70 -16.35
C MET A 78 -4.19 -8.28 -17.45
N ARG A 79 -3.69 -8.43 -18.67
CA ARG A 79 -4.47 -8.89 -19.82
C ARG A 79 -4.64 -10.40 -19.90
N SER A 80 -3.71 -11.16 -19.36
CA SER A 80 -3.69 -12.62 -19.52
C SER A 80 -3.62 -13.35 -18.18
N VAL A 81 -4.72 -14.04 -17.82
CA VAL A 81 -4.79 -14.88 -16.61
C VAL A 81 -3.76 -16.01 -16.63
N ARG A 82 -3.50 -16.58 -17.83
CA ARG A 82 -2.50 -17.66 -17.97
C ARG A 82 -1.09 -17.13 -17.75
N PHE A 83 -0.78 -15.96 -18.30
CA PHE A 83 0.52 -15.33 -18.12
C PHE A 83 0.74 -14.92 -16.65
N ARG A 84 -0.29 -14.34 -16.01
CA ARG A 84 -0.23 -14.03 -14.58
C ARG A 84 0.02 -15.25 -13.72
N ALA A 85 -0.67 -16.37 -14.00
CA ALA A 85 -0.46 -17.61 -13.27
C ALA A 85 0.95 -18.21 -13.46
N LEU A 86 1.59 -17.94 -14.61
CA LEU A 86 2.97 -18.33 -14.88
C LEU A 86 3.98 -17.47 -14.12
N MET A 87 3.76 -16.14 -14.10
CA MET A 87 4.70 -15.17 -13.50
C MET A 87 4.56 -15.05 -11.99
N CYS A 88 3.33 -14.89 -11.50
CA CYS A 88 3.04 -14.65 -10.08
C CYS A 88 2.63 -15.93 -9.31
N GLY A 89 2.41 -17.05 -10.02
CA GLY A 89 1.86 -18.25 -9.39
C GLY A 89 0.34 -18.19 -9.18
N LYS A 90 -0.17 -19.13 -8.37
CA LYS A 90 -1.58 -19.21 -7.96
C LYS A 90 -1.65 -19.45 -6.47
N PRO A 91 -2.62 -18.88 -5.77
CA PRO A 91 -2.88 -19.24 -4.37
C PRO A 91 -3.12 -20.74 -4.22
N SER A 92 -2.66 -21.32 -3.11
CA SER A 92 -2.82 -22.73 -2.79
C SER A 92 -3.59 -22.91 -1.50
N ILE A 93 -4.64 -23.73 -1.50
CA ILE A 93 -5.41 -24.04 -0.29
C ILE A 93 -4.61 -25.07 0.54
N ILE A 94 -4.14 -24.63 1.70
CA ILE A 94 -3.32 -25.43 2.63
C ILE A 94 -4.21 -26.12 3.67
N VAL A 95 -5.29 -25.43 4.11
CA VAL A 95 -6.28 -26.00 5.02
C VAL A 95 -7.67 -25.82 4.42
N GLU A 96 -8.48 -26.85 4.48
CA GLU A 96 -9.89 -26.81 4.12
C GLU A 96 -10.72 -27.52 5.19
N ASN A 97 -11.68 -26.81 5.79
CA ASN A 97 -12.56 -27.31 6.85
C ASN A 97 -11.82 -27.98 8.03
N GLY A 98 -10.67 -27.39 8.43
CA GLY A 98 -9.83 -27.90 9.51
C GLY A 98 -8.92 -29.09 9.11
N LYS A 99 -8.92 -29.48 7.82
CA LYS A 99 -8.07 -30.57 7.31
C LYS A 99 -6.91 -30.04 6.51
N LEU A 100 -5.72 -30.58 6.77
CA LEU A 100 -4.47 -30.20 6.07
C LEU A 100 -4.40 -30.84 4.69
N HIS A 101 -4.10 -30.05 3.67
CA HIS A 101 -3.78 -30.51 2.32
C HIS A 101 -2.28 -30.79 2.18
N GLN A 102 -1.82 -31.95 2.70
CA GLN A 102 -0.39 -32.31 2.76
C GLN A 102 0.31 -32.24 1.39
N LYS A 103 -0.37 -32.61 0.30
CA LYS A 103 0.19 -32.56 -1.06
C LYS A 103 0.47 -31.11 -1.50
N GLU A 104 -0.44 -30.18 -1.21
CA GLU A 104 -0.22 -28.78 -1.54
C GLU A 104 0.87 -28.16 -0.64
N MET A 105 0.95 -28.55 0.63
CA MET A 105 2.05 -28.16 1.53
C MET A 105 3.40 -28.62 0.97
N GLN A 106 3.52 -29.89 0.60
CA GLN A 106 4.76 -30.45 0.01
C GLN A 106 5.15 -29.74 -1.28
N LYS A 107 4.19 -29.51 -2.17
CA LYS A 107 4.40 -28.81 -3.46
C LYS A 107 4.92 -27.39 -3.27
N ASN A 108 4.42 -26.68 -2.27
CA ASN A 108 4.84 -25.33 -1.94
C ASN A 108 6.02 -25.29 -0.95
N ARG A 109 6.55 -26.46 -0.53
CA ARG A 109 7.63 -26.59 0.46
C ARG A 109 7.30 -25.87 1.78
N PHE A 110 6.03 -25.91 2.17
CA PHE A 110 5.49 -25.24 3.33
C PHE A 110 5.29 -26.26 4.45
N THR A 111 5.87 -25.97 5.63
CA THR A 111 5.89 -26.90 6.77
C THR A 111 4.67 -26.70 7.68
N VAL A 112 4.39 -27.69 8.53
CA VAL A 112 3.32 -27.56 9.55
C VAL A 112 3.71 -26.53 10.59
N ASP A 113 4.98 -26.40 10.92
CA ASP A 113 5.46 -25.44 11.90
C ASP A 113 5.26 -23.99 11.42
N GLU A 114 5.56 -23.72 10.16
CA GLU A 114 5.27 -22.43 9.50
C GLU A 114 3.77 -22.13 9.49
N LEU A 115 2.93 -23.12 9.16
CA LEU A 115 1.47 -22.95 9.22
C LEU A 115 1.01 -22.55 10.62
N MET A 116 1.48 -23.27 11.63
CA MET A 116 1.08 -22.99 13.02
C MET A 116 1.61 -21.65 13.53
N GLU A 117 2.77 -21.21 13.05
CA GLU A 117 3.30 -19.88 13.32
C GLU A 117 2.43 -18.79 12.72
N GLU A 118 2.10 -18.88 11.44
CA GLU A 118 1.26 -17.93 10.72
C GLU A 118 -0.15 -17.83 11.33
N LEU A 119 -0.75 -18.97 11.73
CA LEU A 119 -2.03 -18.98 12.43
C LEU A 119 -1.96 -18.23 13.78
N ARG A 120 -0.89 -18.47 14.57
CA ARG A 120 -0.68 -17.78 15.85
C ARG A 120 -0.49 -16.26 15.67
N MET A 121 0.24 -15.85 14.62
CA MET A 121 0.39 -14.41 14.29
C MET A 121 -0.95 -13.73 14.00
N GLN A 122 -1.94 -14.47 13.48
CA GLN A 122 -3.31 -14.00 13.26
C GLN A 122 -4.25 -14.23 14.46
N GLY A 123 -3.71 -14.67 15.62
CA GLY A 123 -4.47 -14.92 16.85
C GLY A 123 -5.28 -16.22 16.83
N ILE A 124 -4.99 -17.14 15.90
CA ILE A 124 -5.69 -18.41 15.78
C ILE A 124 -4.80 -19.51 16.37
N THR A 125 -5.30 -20.17 17.42
CA THR A 125 -4.58 -21.24 18.12
C THR A 125 -5.15 -22.64 17.83
N ASP A 126 -6.40 -22.70 17.37
CA ASP A 126 -7.11 -23.96 17.09
C ASP A 126 -7.37 -24.10 15.59
N LEU A 127 -6.72 -25.07 14.98
CA LEU A 127 -6.86 -25.40 13.56
C LEU A 127 -8.29 -25.82 13.18
N THR A 128 -9.06 -26.36 14.13
CA THR A 128 -10.45 -26.81 13.87
C THR A 128 -11.39 -25.66 13.60
N THR A 129 -11.07 -24.45 14.07
CA THR A 129 -11.84 -23.22 13.82
C THR A 129 -11.60 -22.66 12.42
N VAL A 130 -10.54 -23.12 11.73
CA VAL A 130 -10.16 -22.68 10.39
C VAL A 130 -11.05 -23.34 9.35
N LYS A 131 -11.75 -22.54 8.55
CA LYS A 131 -12.47 -23.02 7.37
C LYS A 131 -11.53 -23.17 6.18
N TYR A 132 -10.79 -22.13 5.86
CA TYR A 132 -9.76 -22.11 4.83
C TYR A 132 -8.50 -21.41 5.33
N ALA A 133 -7.33 -21.99 5.05
CA ALA A 133 -6.07 -21.26 5.06
C ALA A 133 -5.46 -21.36 3.65
N ILE A 134 -5.18 -20.22 3.06
CA ILE A 134 -4.76 -20.07 1.67
C ILE A 134 -3.36 -19.46 1.67
N LEU A 135 -2.40 -20.18 1.13
CA LEU A 135 -1.06 -19.64 0.87
C LEU A 135 -1.13 -18.76 -0.38
N GLU A 136 -0.95 -17.47 -0.19
CA GLU A 136 -0.99 -16.48 -1.25
C GLU A 136 0.31 -16.47 -2.08
N THR A 137 0.28 -15.79 -3.21
CA THR A 137 1.43 -15.71 -4.13
C THR A 137 2.60 -14.89 -3.58
N ASN A 138 2.37 -14.04 -2.59
CA ASN A 138 3.41 -13.30 -1.86
C ASN A 138 4.02 -14.07 -0.68
N GLY A 139 3.56 -15.31 -0.42
CA GLY A 139 4.02 -16.18 0.66
C GLY A 139 3.28 -16.00 1.98
N GLN A 140 2.35 -15.04 2.09
CA GLN A 140 1.51 -14.86 3.28
C GLN A 140 0.37 -15.87 3.32
N ILE A 141 -0.19 -16.10 4.51
CA ILE A 141 -1.38 -16.94 4.68
C ILE A 141 -2.61 -16.08 4.95
N SER A 142 -3.62 -16.22 4.09
CA SER A 142 -4.96 -15.70 4.32
C SER A 142 -5.80 -16.74 5.03
N VAL A 143 -6.36 -16.40 6.20
CA VAL A 143 -7.17 -17.34 6.99
C VAL A 143 -8.63 -16.89 7.04
N LEU A 144 -9.52 -17.83 6.72
CA LEU A 144 -10.97 -17.67 6.91
C LEU A 144 -11.41 -18.66 7.99
N THR A 145 -11.88 -18.12 9.12
CA THR A 145 -12.48 -18.91 10.19
C THR A 145 -13.89 -19.38 9.84
N ARG A 146 -14.40 -20.37 10.54
CA ARG A 146 -15.80 -20.82 10.44
C ARG A 146 -16.75 -19.69 10.83
N ALA A 147 -17.99 -19.75 10.35
CA ALA A 147 -18.95 -18.66 10.56
C ALA A 147 -19.26 -18.43 12.06
N GLU A 148 -19.31 -19.52 12.83
CA GLU A 148 -19.52 -19.50 14.28
C GLU A 148 -18.38 -18.88 15.08
N GLU A 149 -17.18 -18.83 14.51
CA GLU A 149 -15.97 -18.26 15.13
C GLU A 149 -15.72 -16.80 14.73
N ARG A 150 -16.60 -16.23 13.91
CA ARG A 150 -16.46 -14.85 13.47
C ARG A 150 -17.15 -13.88 14.43
N PRO A 151 -16.60 -12.66 14.58
CA PRO A 151 -17.28 -11.60 15.31
C PRO A 151 -18.70 -11.39 14.78
N VAL A 152 -19.64 -11.19 15.69
CA VAL A 152 -21.03 -10.87 15.32
C VAL A 152 -21.07 -9.49 14.67
N THR A 153 -21.72 -9.39 13.52
CA THR A 153 -21.88 -8.12 12.80
C THR A 153 -23.08 -7.34 13.32
N ALA A 154 -23.04 -6.01 13.17
CA ALA A 154 -24.19 -5.15 13.50
C ALA A 154 -25.48 -5.61 12.79
N ARG A 155 -25.36 -6.10 11.53
CA ARG A 155 -26.50 -6.64 10.77
C ARG A 155 -27.09 -7.89 11.40
N GLN A 156 -26.27 -8.80 11.92
CA GLN A 156 -26.74 -10.00 12.61
C GLN A 156 -27.43 -9.67 13.94
N MET A 157 -27.03 -8.56 14.56
CA MET A 157 -27.65 -8.03 15.78
C MET A 157 -28.86 -7.11 15.48
N GLU A 158 -29.29 -6.99 14.22
CA GLU A 158 -30.35 -6.07 13.77
C GLU A 158 -30.07 -4.60 14.12
N MET A 159 -28.81 -4.26 14.37
CA MET A 159 -28.39 -2.88 14.63
C MET A 159 -28.14 -2.16 13.31
N HIS A 160 -28.52 -0.89 13.24
CA HIS A 160 -28.31 -0.01 12.08
C HIS A 160 -27.43 1.20 12.49
N PRO A 161 -26.11 0.97 12.76
CA PRO A 161 -25.21 2.07 13.07
C PRO A 161 -25.17 3.02 11.87
N LYS A 162 -25.08 4.32 12.18
CA LYS A 162 -24.85 5.31 11.13
C LYS A 162 -23.40 5.17 10.63
N ASP A 163 -23.24 5.09 9.32
CA ASP A 163 -21.92 5.07 8.69
C ASP A 163 -21.41 6.51 8.58
N GLY A 164 -20.28 6.81 9.22
CA GLY A 164 -19.64 8.12 9.17
C GLY A 164 -18.96 8.40 7.83
N GLY A 165 -18.80 7.40 7.00
CA GLY A 165 -18.06 7.48 5.75
C GLY A 165 -16.57 7.85 5.95
N LEU A 166 -15.90 8.19 4.86
CA LEU A 166 -14.49 8.60 4.90
C LEU A 166 -14.37 10.10 5.23
N PRO A 167 -13.71 10.48 6.35
CA PRO A 167 -13.46 11.88 6.63
C PRO A 167 -12.59 12.54 5.56
N VAL A 168 -13.00 13.70 5.09
CA VAL A 168 -12.27 14.49 4.10
C VAL A 168 -11.49 15.59 4.79
N VAL A 169 -10.20 15.73 4.47
CA VAL A 169 -9.35 16.79 5.01
C VAL A 169 -9.72 18.14 4.36
N ILE A 170 -10.12 19.10 5.15
CA ILE A 170 -10.46 20.46 4.73
C ILE A 170 -9.30 21.43 4.97
N ILE A 171 -8.64 21.31 6.13
CA ILE A 171 -7.41 22.07 6.41
C ILE A 171 -6.29 21.07 6.71
N ASN A 172 -5.14 21.29 6.07
CA ASN A 172 -3.91 20.54 6.30
C ASN A 172 -2.76 21.55 6.56
N ASP A 173 -2.20 21.52 7.76
CA ASP A 173 -1.13 22.39 8.21
C ASP A 173 -1.38 23.88 7.91
N GLY A 174 -2.57 24.38 8.24
CA GLY A 174 -2.98 25.76 8.06
C GLY A 174 -3.43 26.14 6.65
N ARG A 175 -3.37 25.21 5.69
CA ARG A 175 -3.77 25.42 4.29
C ARG A 175 -5.16 24.84 4.04
N VAL A 176 -6.08 25.68 3.59
CA VAL A 176 -7.43 25.25 3.19
C VAL A 176 -7.35 24.54 1.85
N LEU A 177 -7.85 23.29 1.81
CA LEU A 177 -7.97 22.49 0.59
C LEU A 177 -9.32 22.77 -0.06
N THR A 178 -9.39 23.86 -0.82
CA THR A 178 -10.63 24.36 -1.45
C THR A 178 -11.31 23.32 -2.36
N HIS A 179 -10.54 22.45 -3.00
CA HIS A 179 -11.11 21.35 -3.79
C HIS A 179 -11.93 20.40 -2.91
N ASN A 180 -11.38 20.02 -1.76
CA ASN A 180 -12.03 19.12 -0.81
C ASN A 180 -13.26 19.77 -0.16
N LEU A 181 -13.20 21.05 0.16
CA LEU A 181 -14.32 21.82 0.68
C LEU A 181 -15.50 21.81 -0.31
N ARG A 182 -15.23 22.12 -1.58
CA ARG A 182 -16.23 22.12 -2.64
C ARG A 182 -16.78 20.73 -2.97
N SER A 183 -15.95 19.69 -2.92
CA SER A 183 -16.37 18.30 -3.19
C SER A 183 -17.42 17.80 -2.19
N ARG A 184 -17.44 18.40 -0.98
CA ARG A 184 -18.45 18.14 0.06
C ARG A 184 -19.65 19.09 -0.01
N GLY A 185 -19.70 19.99 -1.00
CA GLY A 185 -20.76 21.01 -1.11
C GLY A 185 -20.68 22.07 -0.02
N LEU A 186 -19.51 22.22 0.62
CA LEU A 186 -19.25 23.18 1.68
C LEU A 186 -18.60 24.45 1.11
N ASP A 187 -18.82 25.57 1.78
CA ASP A 187 -18.30 26.89 1.39
C ASP A 187 -17.43 27.52 2.47
N ASP A 188 -16.82 28.64 2.14
CA ASP A 188 -15.98 29.40 3.07
C ASP A 188 -16.79 29.90 4.29
N THR A 189 -18.10 30.18 4.13
CA THR A 189 -18.96 30.58 5.24
C THR A 189 -19.20 29.45 6.24
N TRP A 190 -19.28 28.19 5.75
CA TRP A 190 -19.30 27.02 6.60
C TRP A 190 -17.99 26.85 7.36
N LEU A 191 -16.85 27.03 6.67
CA LEU A 191 -15.53 26.92 7.28
C LEU A 191 -15.34 27.97 8.40
N ASP A 192 -15.70 29.21 8.15
CA ASP A 192 -15.64 30.29 9.14
C ASP A 192 -16.50 30.00 10.38
N ARG A 193 -17.68 29.40 10.17
CA ARG A 193 -18.54 28.97 11.29
C ARG A 193 -17.88 27.89 12.12
N GLN A 194 -17.24 26.90 11.49
CA GLN A 194 -16.54 25.83 12.20
C GLN A 194 -15.34 26.37 12.99
N LEU A 195 -14.53 27.22 12.40
CA LEU A 195 -13.41 27.86 13.09
C LEU A 195 -13.87 28.63 14.34
N ARG A 196 -14.94 29.41 14.23
CA ARG A 196 -15.52 30.12 15.37
C ARG A 196 -16.08 29.21 16.45
N ALA A 197 -16.77 28.13 16.05
CA ALA A 197 -17.32 27.12 16.97
C ALA A 197 -16.24 26.44 17.80
N HIS A 198 -15.04 26.27 17.22
CA HIS A 198 -13.87 25.71 17.88
C HIS A 198 -12.92 26.77 18.48
N HIS A 199 -13.36 28.03 18.56
CA HIS A 199 -12.58 29.18 19.12
C HIS A 199 -11.26 29.47 18.40
N VAL A 200 -11.10 29.01 17.14
CA VAL A 200 -9.93 29.27 16.31
C VAL A 200 -10.16 30.54 15.47
N ARG A 201 -9.19 31.47 15.48
CA ARG A 201 -9.33 32.75 14.77
C ARG A 201 -9.00 32.67 13.29
N ARG A 202 -8.03 31.79 12.91
CA ARG A 202 -7.51 31.72 11.53
C ARG A 202 -7.30 30.28 11.13
N SER A 203 -7.56 29.94 9.89
CA SER A 203 -7.24 28.62 9.32
C SER A 203 -5.75 28.27 9.41
N SER A 204 -4.86 29.30 9.40
CA SER A 204 -3.41 29.12 9.60
C SER A 204 -3.01 28.51 10.93
N ASP A 205 -3.87 28.61 11.95
CA ASP A 205 -3.61 28.11 13.30
C ASP A 205 -4.12 26.66 13.48
N VAL A 206 -4.83 26.13 12.48
CA VAL A 206 -5.31 24.75 12.45
C VAL A 206 -4.24 23.83 11.86
N PHE A 207 -3.91 22.77 12.56
CA PHE A 207 -3.04 21.72 12.03
C PHE A 207 -3.83 20.77 11.12
N LEU A 208 -4.99 20.29 11.58
CA LEU A 208 -5.87 19.41 10.84
C LEU A 208 -7.33 19.75 11.07
N LEU A 209 -8.11 19.88 10.01
CA LEU A 209 -9.57 19.89 10.07
C LEU A 209 -10.10 18.84 9.08
N THR A 210 -10.91 17.90 9.57
CA THR A 210 -11.61 16.93 8.73
C THR A 210 -13.11 17.02 8.94
N VAL A 211 -13.85 16.58 7.94
CA VAL A 211 -15.32 16.47 8.00
C VAL A 211 -15.75 15.13 7.40
N ASP A 212 -16.62 14.41 8.10
CA ASP A 212 -17.19 13.14 7.62
C ASP A 212 -18.49 13.36 6.82
N GLU A 213 -19.12 12.26 6.37
CA GLU A 213 -20.36 12.31 5.62
C GLU A 213 -21.59 12.73 6.46
N GLN A 214 -21.47 12.67 7.78
CA GLN A 214 -22.48 13.13 8.72
C GLN A 214 -22.25 14.60 9.15
N ASN A 215 -21.30 15.30 8.50
CA ASN A 215 -20.85 16.65 8.86
C ASN A 215 -20.25 16.76 10.27
N GLN A 216 -19.78 15.64 10.85
CA GLN A 216 -18.99 15.69 12.07
C GLN A 216 -17.60 16.24 11.77
N VAL A 217 -17.17 17.21 12.55
CA VAL A 217 -15.90 17.91 12.37
C VAL A 217 -14.92 17.45 13.45
N TYR A 218 -13.72 17.07 13.01
CA TYR A 218 -12.57 16.94 13.90
C TYR A 218 -11.59 18.09 13.59
N LEU A 219 -11.19 18.83 14.63
CA LEU A 219 -10.25 19.92 14.51
C LEU A 219 -9.11 19.74 15.52
N ALA A 220 -7.88 19.82 15.03
CA ALA A 220 -6.67 19.91 15.85
C ALA A 220 -5.96 21.22 15.54
N GLU A 221 -5.62 21.98 16.58
CA GLU A 221 -4.84 23.22 16.47
C GLU A 221 -3.33 22.91 16.37
N LYS A 222 -2.56 23.86 15.85
CA LYS A 222 -1.09 23.79 15.83
C LYS A 222 -0.54 23.98 17.24
N GLU A 223 0.39 23.13 17.63
CA GLU A 223 1.14 23.27 18.88
C GLU A 223 2.06 24.51 18.80
N GLY A 224 2.15 25.28 19.87
CA GLY A 224 3.18 26.33 20.02
C GLY A 224 2.75 27.76 19.74
N LYS A 225 1.45 28.07 19.55
CA LYS A 225 0.93 29.44 19.58
C LYS A 225 0.06 29.65 20.82
N ARG A 226 0.72 29.82 21.95
CA ARG A 226 0.18 30.57 23.08
C ARG A 226 0.75 31.96 23.12
#